data_3cbd4f41cf1f4d6c5ddd42441266bfae
#
_entry.id   3cbd4f41cf1f4d6c5ddd42441266bfae
#
_cell.length_a   1.000
_cell.length_b   1.000
_cell.length_c   1.000
_cell.angle_alpha   90.00
_cell.angle_beta   90.00
_cell.angle_gamma   90.00
#
_symmetry.space_group_name_H-M   'P 1'
#
loop_
_entity.id
_entity.type
_entity.pdbx_description
1 polymer ?
#
loop_
_entity_poly.entity_id
_entity_poly.type
_entity_poly.pdbx_seq_one_letter_code
_entity_poly.pdbx_strand_id
1 'polypeptide(L)'
;MPLPSPLKLILASQSRRRRELARSAGWNVTIIAPPEHAEASAPPLQPNETVPDFVTRLAHAKAAAVATQLPFSENRTILACDTVGEIEGVIFGKPMDAPDARRMIEALAGKKHQVFTGVSLWFPEPTEGIRADTRVPQHSVTEGCTTSEVFMEPLQEKEI
;
A
#
# COMPACT_ATOMS: atom_id res chain seq x y z
N MET A 1 19.70 9.14 24.07
CA MET A 1 18.78 8.04 24.40
C MET A 1 19.05 6.90 23.43
N PRO A 2 19.25 5.67 23.88
CA PRO A 2 19.32 4.54 22.97
C PRO A 2 17.97 4.44 22.23
N LEU A 3 18.02 4.24 20.90
CA LEU A 3 16.84 3.94 20.12
C LEU A 3 16.14 2.71 20.73
N PRO A 4 14.80 2.70 20.84
CA PRO A 4 14.10 1.51 21.30
C PRO A 4 14.49 0.33 20.44
N SER A 5 14.43 -0.88 21.01
CA SER A 5 14.71 -2.15 20.30
C SER A 5 14.16 -2.09 18.87
N PRO A 6 14.90 -2.60 17.88
CA PRO A 6 14.51 -2.46 16.49
C PRO A 6 13.07 -2.92 16.31
N LEU A 7 12.23 -2.02 15.79
CA LEU A 7 10.81 -2.27 15.57
C LEU A 7 10.68 -3.51 14.69
N LYS A 8 9.99 -4.53 15.19
CA LYS A 8 9.68 -5.72 14.39
C LYS A 8 8.56 -5.38 13.41
N LEU A 9 8.95 -4.90 12.25
CA LEU A 9 8.03 -4.40 11.23
C LEU A 9 7.74 -5.49 10.18
N ILE A 10 6.48 -5.70 9.88
CA ILE A 10 6.02 -6.48 8.75
C ILE A 10 5.70 -5.51 7.61
N LEU A 11 6.30 -5.73 6.44
CA LEU A 11 5.93 -5.04 5.22
C LEU A 11 4.94 -5.91 4.43
N ALA A 12 3.67 -5.49 4.41
CA ALA A 12 2.58 -6.13 3.69
C ALA A 12 2.65 -5.78 2.19
N SER A 13 3.62 -6.35 1.46
CA SER A 13 3.85 -5.98 0.07
C SER A 13 4.60 -7.05 -0.73
N GLN A 14 4.19 -7.25 -1.99
CA GLN A 14 4.94 -8.00 -3.00
C GLN A 14 5.93 -7.11 -3.78
N SER A 15 5.84 -5.79 -3.66
CA SER A 15 6.63 -4.85 -4.44
C SER A 15 8.12 -4.93 -4.11
N ARG A 16 8.93 -5.26 -5.13
CA ARG A 16 10.40 -5.25 -5.04
C ARG A 16 10.92 -3.87 -4.65
N ARG A 17 10.38 -2.80 -5.25
CA ARG A 17 10.76 -1.41 -4.99
C ARG A 17 10.54 -1.02 -3.53
N ARG A 18 9.41 -1.38 -2.91
CA ARG A 18 9.14 -1.08 -1.49
C ARG A 18 10.09 -1.83 -0.57
N ARG A 19 10.46 -3.07 -0.91
CA ARG A 19 11.49 -3.83 -0.16
C ARG A 19 12.87 -3.18 -0.23
N GLU A 20 13.24 -2.69 -1.40
CA GLU A 20 14.50 -1.98 -1.60
C GLU A 20 14.52 -0.65 -0.84
N LEU A 21 13.44 0.12 -0.88
CA LEU A 21 13.29 1.35 -0.10
C LEU A 21 13.41 1.10 1.41
N ALA A 22 12.74 0.09 1.94
CA ALA A 22 12.84 -0.27 3.36
C ALA A 22 14.28 -0.63 3.75
N ARG A 23 15.00 -1.39 2.90
CA ARG A 23 16.41 -1.73 3.13
C ARG A 23 17.30 -0.49 3.10
N SER A 24 17.09 0.41 2.11
CA SER A 24 17.86 1.66 1.99
C SER A 24 17.64 2.59 3.18
N ALA A 25 16.45 2.55 3.78
CA ALA A 25 16.12 3.26 5.01
C ALA A 25 16.71 2.60 6.28
N GLY A 26 17.40 1.47 6.16
CA GLY A 26 17.96 0.73 7.29
C GLY A 26 16.92 -0.02 8.11
N TRP A 27 15.71 -0.24 7.59
CA TRP A 27 14.65 -0.93 8.30
C TRP A 27 14.81 -2.45 8.20
N ASN A 28 14.71 -3.11 9.34
CA ASN A 28 14.63 -4.57 9.38
C ASN A 28 13.17 -5.01 9.29
N VAL A 29 12.76 -5.44 8.09
CA VAL A 29 11.36 -5.80 7.81
C VAL A 29 11.23 -7.29 7.49
N THR A 30 10.17 -7.90 8.01
CA THR A 30 9.68 -9.20 7.53
C THR A 30 8.69 -8.94 6.40
N ILE A 31 8.85 -9.61 5.27
CA ILE A 31 7.95 -9.46 4.13
C ILE A 31 6.85 -10.51 4.23
N ILE A 32 5.60 -10.06 4.24
CA ILE A 32 4.42 -10.93 4.11
C ILE A 32 3.57 -10.36 2.98
N ALA A 33 3.38 -11.15 1.94
CA ALA A 33 2.56 -10.74 0.81
C ALA A 33 1.07 -10.75 1.20
N PRO A 34 0.31 -9.67 0.96
CA PRO A 34 -1.14 -9.77 1.05
C PRO A 34 -1.64 -10.77 0.00
N PRO A 35 -2.69 -11.53 0.31
CA PRO A 35 -3.29 -12.43 -0.67
C PRO A 35 -3.86 -11.63 -1.86
N GLU A 36 -3.87 -12.21 -3.06
CA GLU A 36 -4.32 -11.54 -4.28
C GLU A 36 -5.73 -10.97 -4.17
N HIS A 37 -6.63 -11.69 -3.50
CA HIS A 37 -7.99 -11.23 -3.29
C HIS A 37 -8.11 -9.99 -2.38
N ALA A 38 -7.09 -9.63 -1.61
CA ALA A 38 -7.13 -8.44 -0.77
C ALA A 38 -7.27 -7.14 -1.57
N GLU A 39 -6.69 -7.08 -2.78
CA GLU A 39 -6.90 -5.98 -3.73
C GLU A 39 -8.18 -6.20 -4.55
N ALA A 40 -8.40 -7.43 -5.05
CA ALA A 40 -9.52 -7.75 -5.93
C ALA A 40 -10.90 -7.64 -5.24
N SER A 41 -10.95 -7.86 -3.93
CA SER A 41 -12.18 -7.71 -3.13
C SER A 41 -12.47 -6.28 -2.72
N ALA A 42 -11.52 -5.35 -2.88
CA ALA A 42 -11.76 -3.96 -2.56
C ALA A 42 -12.64 -3.33 -3.65
N PRO A 43 -13.77 -2.69 -3.26
CA PRO A 43 -14.59 -2.01 -4.24
C PRO A 43 -13.80 -0.99 -5.05
N PRO A 44 -14.15 -0.73 -6.33
CA PRO A 44 -13.56 0.35 -7.10
C PRO A 44 -13.79 1.70 -6.40
N LEU A 45 -13.23 2.77 -6.96
CA LEU A 45 -13.48 4.13 -6.46
C LEU A 45 -14.98 4.38 -6.31
N GLN A 46 -15.39 4.73 -5.10
CA GLN A 46 -16.81 4.95 -4.79
C GLN A 46 -17.25 6.37 -5.21
N PRO A 47 -18.54 6.58 -5.48
CA PRO A 47 -19.07 7.93 -5.66
C PRO A 47 -18.74 8.80 -4.44
N ASN A 48 -18.19 9.99 -4.67
CA ASN A 48 -17.74 10.95 -3.67
C ASN A 48 -16.50 10.55 -2.84
N GLU A 49 -15.88 9.42 -3.12
CA GLU A 49 -14.58 9.05 -2.54
C GLU A 49 -13.47 9.82 -3.28
N THR A 50 -12.55 10.42 -2.54
CA THR A 50 -11.36 11.03 -3.16
C THR A 50 -10.31 9.98 -3.52
N VAL A 51 -9.41 10.28 -4.47
CA VAL A 51 -8.31 9.36 -4.81
C VAL A 51 -7.39 9.07 -3.62
N PRO A 52 -7.03 10.07 -2.77
CA PRO A 52 -6.33 9.81 -1.51
C PRO A 52 -7.04 8.83 -0.58
N ASP A 53 -8.36 8.97 -0.39
CA ASP A 53 -9.14 8.06 0.47
C ASP A 53 -9.18 6.65 -0.12
N PHE A 54 -9.40 6.56 -1.42
CA PHE A 54 -9.41 5.28 -2.15
C PHE A 54 -8.10 4.51 -1.98
N VAL A 55 -6.96 5.15 -2.25
CA VAL A 55 -5.66 4.47 -2.18
C VAL A 55 -5.27 4.14 -0.74
N THR A 56 -5.71 4.94 0.23
CA THR A 56 -5.54 4.66 1.66
C THR A 56 -6.38 3.46 2.09
N ARG A 57 -7.63 3.37 1.64
CA ARG A 57 -8.51 2.22 1.85
C ARG A 57 -7.93 0.92 1.27
N LEU A 58 -7.29 0.98 0.10
CA LEU A 58 -6.58 -0.17 -0.48
C LEU A 58 -5.38 -0.59 0.39
N ALA A 59 -4.61 0.36 0.91
CA ALA A 59 -3.52 0.09 1.83
C ALA A 59 -4.04 -0.56 3.13
N HIS A 60 -5.13 -0.04 3.70
CA HIS A 60 -5.81 -0.62 4.86
C HIS A 60 -6.22 -2.09 4.62
N ALA A 61 -6.89 -2.37 3.51
CA ALA A 61 -7.32 -3.72 3.16
C ALA A 61 -6.14 -4.71 3.09
N LYS A 62 -4.99 -4.27 2.58
CA LYS A 62 -3.77 -5.09 2.56
C LYS A 62 -3.22 -5.37 3.95
N ALA A 63 -3.20 -4.36 4.83
CA ALA A 63 -2.76 -4.54 6.22
C ALA A 63 -3.68 -5.50 6.95
N ALA A 64 -5.01 -5.32 6.83
CA ALA A 64 -6.01 -6.19 7.42
C ALA A 64 -5.85 -7.65 6.96
N ALA A 65 -5.69 -7.87 5.66
CA ALA A 65 -5.50 -9.20 5.11
C ALA A 65 -4.21 -9.89 5.58
N VAL A 66 -3.14 -9.14 5.82
CA VAL A 66 -1.90 -9.68 6.40
C VAL A 66 -2.07 -9.95 7.89
N ALA A 67 -2.78 -9.08 8.62
CA ALA A 67 -3.06 -9.29 10.04
C ALA A 67 -3.77 -10.63 10.30
N THR A 68 -4.69 -11.05 9.41
CA THR A 68 -5.39 -12.34 9.54
C THR A 68 -4.50 -13.56 9.29
N GLN A 69 -3.34 -13.40 8.66
CA GLN A 69 -2.38 -14.46 8.42
C GLN A 69 -1.42 -14.68 9.59
N LEU A 70 -1.36 -13.74 10.52
CA LEU A 70 -0.43 -13.80 11.64
C LEU A 70 -0.98 -14.67 12.76
N PRO A 71 -0.13 -15.49 13.43
CA PRO A 71 -0.51 -16.12 14.67
C PRO A 71 -0.88 -15.08 15.72
N PHE A 72 -1.88 -15.37 16.54
CA PHE A 72 -2.37 -14.47 17.59
C PHE A 72 -1.27 -13.97 18.56
N SER A 73 -0.20 -14.76 18.72
CA SER A 73 0.96 -14.44 19.55
C SER A 73 1.96 -13.49 18.91
N GLU A 74 1.84 -13.23 17.59
CA GLU A 74 2.74 -12.32 16.88
C GLU A 74 2.20 -10.89 16.87
N ASN A 75 2.49 -10.16 17.94
CA ASN A 75 2.12 -8.77 18.09
C ASN A 75 3.17 -7.88 17.40
N ARG A 76 3.01 -7.62 16.11
CA ARG A 76 3.95 -6.86 15.27
C ARG A 76 3.28 -5.69 14.60
N THR A 77 4.05 -4.63 14.39
CA THR A 77 3.62 -3.50 13.54
C THR A 77 3.54 -3.94 12.08
N ILE A 78 2.43 -3.63 11.40
CA ILE A 78 2.22 -3.96 9.98
C ILE A 78 2.19 -2.64 9.19
N LEU A 79 3.02 -2.54 8.16
CA LEU A 79 3.03 -1.45 7.20
C LEU A 79 2.51 -1.96 5.86
N ALA A 80 1.45 -1.36 5.38
CA ALA A 80 0.94 -1.57 4.03
C ALA A 80 0.90 -0.27 3.25
N CYS A 81 1.07 -0.36 1.95
CA CYS A 81 0.94 0.78 1.05
C CYS A 81 0.24 0.35 -0.24
N ASP A 82 -0.51 1.29 -0.83
CA ASP A 82 -0.99 1.18 -2.20
C ASP A 82 -0.57 2.39 -3.02
N THR A 83 -0.50 2.27 -4.35
CA THR A 83 -0.09 3.37 -5.22
C THR A 83 -0.88 3.31 -6.52
N VAL A 84 -1.47 4.44 -6.88
CA VAL A 84 -2.17 4.62 -8.15
C VAL A 84 -1.71 5.90 -8.83
N GLY A 85 -1.77 5.92 -10.17
CA GLY A 85 -1.67 7.14 -10.96
C GLY A 85 -3.07 7.71 -11.23
N GLU A 86 -3.16 9.01 -11.45
CA GLU A 86 -4.39 9.66 -11.89
C GLU A 86 -4.05 10.74 -12.92
N ILE A 87 -4.82 10.75 -14.00
CA ILE A 87 -4.79 11.81 -15.00
C ILE A 87 -6.21 12.06 -15.52
N GLU A 88 -6.64 13.33 -15.51
CA GLU A 88 -7.94 13.75 -16.05
C GLU A 88 -9.13 12.97 -15.46
N GLY A 89 -9.07 12.59 -14.18
CA GLY A 89 -10.09 11.80 -13.48
C GLY A 89 -10.03 10.29 -13.73
N VAL A 90 -9.05 9.81 -14.51
CA VAL A 90 -8.85 8.38 -14.78
C VAL A 90 -7.77 7.82 -13.87
N ILE A 91 -8.09 6.76 -13.13
CA ILE A 91 -7.15 6.07 -12.25
C ILE A 91 -6.43 4.95 -13.00
N PHE A 92 -5.12 4.91 -12.83
CA PHE A 92 -4.23 3.88 -13.36
C PHE A 92 -3.61 3.07 -12.22
N GLY A 93 -3.96 1.81 -12.17
CA GLY A 93 -3.35 0.82 -11.28
C GLY A 93 -2.28 -0.01 -11.97
N LYS A 94 -2.28 -1.32 -11.73
CA LYS A 94 -1.45 -2.27 -12.48
C LYS A 94 -2.11 -2.59 -13.82
N PRO A 95 -1.35 -2.62 -14.92
CA PRO A 95 -1.91 -3.06 -16.20
C PRO A 95 -2.34 -4.54 -16.13
N MET A 96 -3.41 -4.88 -16.83
CA MET A 96 -3.92 -6.24 -16.90
C MET A 96 -3.09 -7.10 -17.86
N ASP A 97 -2.60 -6.50 -18.92
CA ASP A 97 -1.82 -7.14 -19.97
C ASP A 97 -0.92 -6.11 -20.70
N ALA A 98 -0.18 -6.56 -21.73
CA ALA A 98 0.70 -5.69 -22.49
C ALA A 98 -0.05 -4.61 -23.30
N PRO A 99 -1.18 -4.89 -23.98
CA PRO A 99 -2.01 -3.86 -24.59
C PRO A 99 -2.50 -2.80 -23.61
N ASP A 100 -2.93 -3.19 -22.41
CA ASP A 100 -3.36 -2.26 -21.39
C ASP A 100 -2.17 -1.41 -20.87
N ALA A 101 -1.00 -2.02 -20.67
CA ALA A 101 0.22 -1.29 -20.32
C ALA A 101 0.57 -0.23 -21.36
N ARG A 102 0.49 -0.59 -22.65
CA ARG A 102 0.72 0.33 -23.77
C ARG A 102 -0.28 1.49 -23.72
N ARG A 103 -1.56 1.21 -23.60
CA ARG A 103 -2.62 2.22 -23.46
C ARG A 103 -2.36 3.19 -22.29
N MET A 104 -1.93 2.65 -21.15
CA MET A 104 -1.59 3.47 -19.98
C MET A 104 -0.41 4.39 -20.26
N ILE A 105 0.66 3.88 -20.87
CA ILE A 105 1.84 4.67 -21.22
C ILE A 105 1.49 5.77 -22.22
N GLU A 106 0.72 5.45 -23.27
CA GLU A 106 0.25 6.42 -24.26
C GLU A 106 -0.61 7.54 -23.65
N ALA A 107 -1.43 7.20 -22.66
CA ALA A 107 -2.24 8.18 -21.95
C ALA A 107 -1.41 9.16 -21.09
N LEU A 108 -0.26 8.71 -20.59
CA LEU A 108 0.61 9.48 -19.69
C LEU A 108 1.72 10.22 -20.44
N ALA A 109 2.12 9.77 -21.64
CA ALA A 109 3.21 10.33 -22.42
C ALA A 109 2.97 11.80 -22.78
N GLY A 110 3.95 12.66 -22.53
CA GLY A 110 3.89 14.10 -22.75
C GLY A 110 3.00 14.86 -21.80
N LYS A 111 2.53 14.25 -20.71
CA LYS A 111 1.55 14.86 -19.81
C LYS A 111 2.01 14.87 -18.35
N LYS A 112 1.48 15.86 -17.63
CA LYS A 112 1.50 15.86 -16.17
C LYS A 112 0.39 14.97 -15.63
N HIS A 113 0.72 14.22 -14.59
CA HIS A 113 -0.24 13.39 -13.88
C HIS A 113 0.10 13.34 -12.39
N GLN A 114 -0.81 12.87 -11.59
CA GLN A 114 -0.62 12.70 -10.16
C GLN A 114 -0.40 11.23 -9.81
N VAL A 115 0.48 10.99 -8.83
CA VAL A 115 0.71 9.67 -8.25
C VAL A 115 0.39 9.75 -6.77
N PHE A 116 -0.55 8.94 -6.34
CA PHE A 116 -1.01 8.86 -4.96
C PHE A 116 -0.48 7.58 -4.32
N THR A 117 0.09 7.71 -3.12
CA THR A 117 0.49 6.55 -2.32
C THR A 117 -0.19 6.62 -0.97
N GLY A 118 -1.14 5.74 -0.76
CA GLY A 118 -1.78 5.51 0.53
C GLY A 118 -0.91 4.61 1.41
N VAL A 119 -0.89 4.93 2.69
CA VAL A 119 -0.15 4.21 3.72
C VAL A 119 -1.10 3.86 4.85
N SER A 120 -1.03 2.62 5.32
CA SER A 120 -1.73 2.17 6.52
C SER A 120 -0.73 1.46 7.43
N LEU A 121 -0.58 1.97 8.65
CA LEU A 121 0.35 1.49 9.66
C LEU A 121 -0.44 1.02 10.88
N TRP A 122 -0.34 -0.25 11.18
CA TRP A 122 -1.05 -0.93 12.25
C TRP A 122 -0.11 -1.25 13.38
N PHE A 123 -0.35 -0.63 14.54
CA PHE A 123 0.41 -0.89 15.75
C PHE A 123 -0.32 -1.90 16.62
N PRO A 124 0.38 -2.88 17.18
CA PRO A 124 -0.22 -3.77 18.15
C PRO A 124 -0.61 -3.01 19.41
N GLU A 125 -1.82 -3.22 19.90
CA GLU A 125 -2.20 -2.68 21.21
C GLU A 125 -1.62 -3.52 22.35
N PRO A 126 -1.26 -2.87 23.49
CA PRO A 126 -0.84 -3.60 24.68
C PRO A 126 -1.93 -4.57 25.13
N THR A 127 -1.57 -5.82 25.33
CA THR A 127 -2.50 -6.87 25.78
C THR A 127 -2.78 -6.87 27.29
N GLU A 128 -2.38 -5.83 28.01
CA GLU A 128 -2.62 -5.73 29.45
C GLU A 128 -4.12 -5.60 29.76
N GLY A 129 -4.71 -6.65 30.30
CA GLY A 129 -6.09 -6.66 30.80
C GLY A 129 -7.17 -7.16 29.83
N ILE A 130 -6.83 -7.61 28.64
CA ILE A 130 -7.80 -8.17 27.70
C ILE A 130 -8.11 -9.63 28.11
N ARG A 131 -9.39 -9.92 28.39
CA ARG A 131 -9.86 -11.29 28.60
C ARG A 131 -9.52 -12.15 27.39
N ALA A 132 -9.04 -13.36 27.62
CA ALA A 132 -8.61 -14.35 26.61
C ALA A 132 -9.71 -14.76 25.60
N ASP A 133 -10.86 -14.14 25.63
CA ASP A 133 -12.03 -14.47 24.82
C ASP A 133 -12.20 -13.60 23.55
N THR A 134 -11.39 -12.55 23.37
CA THR A 134 -11.40 -11.76 22.13
C THR A 134 -10.38 -12.30 21.15
N ARG A 135 -10.83 -13.09 20.19
CA ARG A 135 -10.01 -13.77 19.17
C ARG A 135 -9.45 -12.85 18.08
N VAL A 136 -9.44 -11.54 18.25
CA VAL A 136 -8.95 -10.59 17.24
C VAL A 136 -7.87 -9.71 17.87
N PRO A 137 -6.63 -9.70 17.33
CA PRO A 137 -5.62 -8.75 17.76
C PRO A 137 -6.15 -7.33 17.56
N GLN A 138 -6.16 -6.51 18.60
CA GLN A 138 -6.51 -5.11 18.46
C GLN A 138 -5.28 -4.34 17.98
N HIS A 139 -5.47 -3.51 16.97
CA HIS A 139 -4.44 -2.63 16.45
C HIS A 139 -4.94 -1.20 16.46
N SER A 140 -4.12 -0.28 16.92
CA SER A 140 -4.31 1.13 16.61
C SER A 140 -3.78 1.39 15.18
N VAL A 141 -4.51 2.18 14.43
CA VAL A 141 -4.23 2.39 13.00
C VAL A 141 -3.91 3.85 12.74
N THR A 142 -2.82 4.10 12.04
CA THR A 142 -2.46 5.42 11.52
C THR A 142 -2.39 5.33 10.00
N GLU A 143 -3.07 6.24 9.34
CA GLU A 143 -3.19 6.24 7.90
C GLU A 143 -2.89 7.61 7.31
N GLY A 144 -2.51 7.61 6.04
CA GLY A 144 -2.26 8.83 5.31
C GLY A 144 -2.00 8.58 3.84
N CYS A 145 -1.98 9.66 3.08
CA CYS A 145 -1.66 9.63 1.65
C CYS A 145 -0.61 10.70 1.33
N THR A 146 0.30 10.36 0.44
CA THR A 146 1.19 11.33 -0.19
C THR A 146 0.87 11.42 -1.67
N THR A 147 0.96 12.63 -2.21
CA THR A 147 0.73 12.93 -3.63
C THR A 147 2.00 13.49 -4.24
N SER A 148 2.35 13.00 -5.43
CA SER A 148 3.45 13.51 -6.24
C SER A 148 2.92 13.92 -7.61
N GLU A 149 3.31 15.09 -8.09
CA GLU A 149 3.12 15.48 -9.47
C GLU A 149 4.27 14.92 -10.31
N VAL A 150 3.95 14.27 -11.40
CA VAL A 150 4.92 13.64 -12.31
C VAL A 150 4.65 14.16 -13.71
N PHE A 151 5.71 14.49 -14.42
CA PHE A 151 5.67 14.78 -15.86
C PHE A 151 6.38 13.65 -16.59
N MET A 152 5.68 13.01 -17.51
CA MET A 152 6.28 12.02 -18.41
C MET A 152 6.65 12.69 -19.71
N GLU A 153 7.90 12.51 -20.15
CA GLU A 153 8.35 13.01 -21.45
C GLU A 153 7.49 12.41 -22.59
N PRO A 154 7.32 13.15 -23.70
CA PRO A 154 6.72 12.59 -24.90
C PRO A 154 7.53 11.38 -25.39
N LEU A 155 6.85 10.27 -25.66
CA LEU A 155 7.47 9.04 -26.14
C LEU A 155 7.18 8.83 -27.63
N GLN A 156 8.17 8.28 -28.34
CA GLN A 156 7.99 7.81 -29.70
C GLN A 156 7.39 6.41 -29.71
N GLU A 157 6.71 6.01 -30.78
CA GLU A 157 6.04 4.71 -30.88
C GLU A 157 6.96 3.51 -30.60
N LYS A 158 8.25 3.60 -30.95
CA LYS A 158 9.26 2.57 -30.68
C LYS A 158 9.67 2.44 -29.21
N GLU A 159 9.29 3.41 -28.36
CA GLU A 159 9.62 3.48 -26.93
C GLU A 159 8.45 2.99 -26.06
N ILE A 160 7.31 2.80 -26.68
CA ILE A 160 6.09 2.26 -26.08
C ILE A 160 5.92 0.78 -26.49
#